data_c45d7eda5d5df6fe77ae24d85fa758fa
#
_entry.id   c45d7eda5d5df6fe77ae24d85fa758fa
#
_cell.length_a   1.000
_cell.length_b   1.000
_cell.length_c   1.000
_cell.angle_alpha   90.00
_cell.angle_beta   90.00
_cell.angle_gamma   90.00
#
_symmetry.space_group_name_H-M   'P 1'
#
loop_
_entity.id
_entity.type
_entity.pdbx_description
1 polymer ?
#
loop_
_entity_poly.entity_id
_entity_poly.type
_entity_poly.pdbx_seq_one_letter_code
_entity_poly.pdbx_strand_id
1 'polypeptide(L)'
;MIELYFETDLTRLPNMSSNVLPVRMFGKSALEGMYNSIGGAALQEFRRLQEQPDETAFDLMMLSLAVTAADTFVERNTRAEDAWCRQFKVHLPLLEPDLWQQQRSLLQETLHFLSGDLWDFEFSQSDFQIPSKITHRRARKIHIDNHDSVCLFSGGLDSMIGAIDLTQQGKKPVLVSHAYPKDREKQDDVYNKLRLTNAKFQVVANPRKVKEIPVDVQMRTRSFNFIAFGALIATALSKNHYNNQTVNLYIPENGLISINPPLTARRIGSLSTRTTHPFFLGKLNELFVNIGLPVKLLNPYQFKTKGEMIVDCQNQALLKKVAVDTVSCGKWKRSGIQCGRCVPCLIRRASFNAATYNDTTPYQFPILNDVIKNPNNRDDLMSMIVAIQSLENASNKNIWVARSGSLPFEKTERQSIIDTVLRGMGEVKNYLQTQNLDVTV
;
A
#
# COMPACT_ATOMS: atom_id res chain seq x y z
N MET A 1 -8.68 21.91 12.33
CA MET A 1 -8.29 20.61 12.90
C MET A 1 -9.55 19.77 13.08
N ILE A 2 -9.49 18.47 12.77
CA ILE A 2 -10.61 17.54 12.91
C ILE A 2 -10.23 16.48 13.92
N GLU A 3 -11.10 16.27 14.91
CA GLU A 3 -10.89 15.32 15.99
C GLU A 3 -11.63 14.02 15.69
N LEU A 4 -10.93 12.89 15.73
CA LEU A 4 -11.51 11.56 15.58
C LEU A 4 -11.38 10.82 16.91
N TYR A 5 -12.50 10.34 17.40
CA TYR A 5 -12.57 9.57 18.64
C TYR A 5 -12.89 8.11 18.30
N PHE A 6 -11.99 7.24 18.70
CA PHE A 6 -12.11 5.80 18.44
C PHE A 6 -12.45 5.07 19.73
N GLU A 7 -13.46 4.24 19.71
CA GLU A 7 -13.86 3.42 20.84
C GLU A 7 -14.52 2.10 20.41
N THR A 8 -14.35 1.09 21.20
CA THR A 8 -15.09 -0.19 21.05
C THR A 8 -16.43 -0.13 21.78
N ASP A 9 -16.49 0.56 22.90
CA ASP A 9 -17.69 0.82 23.68
C ASP A 9 -18.37 2.12 23.20
N LEU A 10 -19.59 1.99 22.71
CA LEU A 10 -20.38 3.11 22.19
C LEU A 10 -20.68 4.19 23.22
N THR A 11 -20.75 3.83 24.51
CA THR A 11 -21.09 4.78 25.59
C THR A 11 -19.99 5.80 25.86
N ARG A 12 -18.77 5.52 25.39
CA ARG A 12 -17.60 6.40 25.54
C ARG A 12 -17.40 7.33 24.34
N LEU A 13 -18.13 7.12 23.23
CA LEU A 13 -18.03 7.97 22.06
C LEU A 13 -18.75 9.31 22.27
N PRO A 14 -18.13 10.45 21.88
CA PRO A 14 -18.78 11.74 21.91
C PRO A 14 -19.86 11.86 20.84
N ASN A 15 -20.71 12.88 20.98
CA ASN A 15 -21.66 13.23 19.92
C ASN A 15 -20.92 13.76 18.69
N MET A 16 -21.41 13.39 17.51
CA MET A 16 -20.87 13.87 16.24
C MET A 16 -21.14 15.37 16.06
N SER A 17 -20.14 16.11 15.58
CA SER A 17 -20.26 17.51 15.20
C SER A 17 -19.46 17.80 13.92
N SER A 18 -19.44 19.06 13.49
CA SER A 18 -18.69 19.47 12.28
C SER A 18 -17.20 19.12 12.33
N ASN A 19 -16.58 19.13 13.52
CA ASN A 19 -15.16 18.88 13.72
C ASN A 19 -14.87 17.66 14.59
N VAL A 20 -15.89 16.95 15.11
CA VAL A 20 -15.76 15.77 15.94
C VAL A 20 -16.41 14.58 15.25
N LEU A 21 -15.62 13.58 14.93
CA LEU A 21 -16.05 12.34 14.26
C LEU A 21 -15.88 11.15 15.21
N PRO A 22 -16.98 10.65 15.80
CA PRO A 22 -16.96 9.40 16.56
C PRO A 22 -16.86 8.20 15.61
N VAL A 23 -15.98 7.25 15.93
CA VAL A 23 -15.73 6.05 15.13
C VAL A 23 -15.74 4.81 16.02
N ARG A 24 -16.66 3.91 15.78
CA ARG A 24 -16.70 2.62 16.46
C ARG A 24 -15.64 1.68 15.90
N MET A 25 -14.69 1.27 16.74
CA MET A 25 -13.74 0.20 16.39
C MET A 25 -14.45 -1.15 16.38
N PHE A 26 -14.10 -1.98 15.37
CA PHE A 26 -14.63 -3.33 15.18
C PHE A 26 -16.15 -3.43 15.03
N GLY A 27 -16.81 -2.33 14.72
CA GLY A 27 -18.24 -2.29 14.42
C GLY A 27 -18.56 -3.01 13.10
N LYS A 28 -19.70 -3.71 13.08
CA LYS A 28 -20.17 -4.42 11.88
C LYS A 28 -20.86 -3.49 10.87
N SER A 29 -21.44 -2.40 11.35
CA SER A 29 -22.17 -1.40 10.55
C SER A 29 -22.01 -0.03 11.19
N ALA A 30 -22.18 1.04 10.40
CA ALA A 30 -22.44 2.35 10.95
C ALA A 30 -23.84 2.35 11.59
N LEU A 31 -23.99 2.90 12.77
CA LEU A 31 -25.29 3.13 13.36
C LEU A 31 -25.89 4.39 12.73
N GLU A 32 -27.15 4.30 12.30
CA GLU A 32 -27.82 5.37 11.57
C GLU A 32 -27.74 6.69 12.35
N GLY A 33 -27.14 7.70 11.69
CA GLY A 33 -27.06 9.06 12.17
C GLY A 33 -26.11 9.33 13.37
N MET A 34 -25.43 8.31 13.92
CA MET A 34 -24.67 8.46 15.17
C MET A 34 -23.15 8.24 15.02
N TYR A 35 -22.73 7.09 14.50
CA TYR A 35 -21.30 6.71 14.52
C TYR A 35 -20.84 6.12 13.20
N ASN A 36 -19.62 6.48 12.80
CA ASN A 36 -18.88 5.75 11.78
C ASN A 36 -18.33 4.44 12.37
N SER A 37 -17.89 3.51 11.53
CA SER A 37 -17.25 2.28 12.02
C SER A 37 -16.13 1.79 11.11
N ILE A 38 -15.17 1.05 11.70
CA ILE A 38 -14.05 0.45 10.99
C ILE A 38 -13.62 -0.86 11.65
N GLY A 39 -12.96 -1.73 10.89
CA GLY A 39 -12.22 -2.89 11.41
C GLY A 39 -13.03 -4.13 11.72
N GLY A 40 -14.37 -4.10 11.64
CA GLY A 40 -15.20 -5.27 11.95
C GLY A 40 -14.89 -6.50 11.07
N ALA A 41 -14.58 -6.30 9.79
CA ALA A 41 -14.17 -7.37 8.89
C ALA A 41 -12.75 -7.87 9.20
N ALA A 42 -11.84 -6.96 9.59
CA ALA A 42 -10.47 -7.30 9.99
C ALA A 42 -10.47 -8.19 11.23
N LEU A 43 -11.26 -7.83 12.24
CA LEU A 43 -11.40 -8.63 13.46
C LEU A 43 -11.94 -10.04 13.19
N GLN A 44 -12.87 -10.19 12.27
CA GLN A 44 -13.40 -11.49 11.87
C GLN A 44 -12.32 -12.37 11.21
N GLU A 45 -11.54 -11.80 10.31
CA GLU A 45 -10.46 -12.53 9.63
C GLU A 45 -9.34 -12.90 10.60
N PHE A 46 -9.06 -12.02 11.57
CA PHE A 46 -8.14 -12.23 12.68
C PHE A 46 -8.46 -13.46 13.50
N ARG A 47 -9.72 -13.59 13.91
CA ARG A 47 -10.19 -14.75 14.70
C ARG A 47 -10.03 -16.09 13.98
N ARG A 48 -9.83 -16.06 12.65
CA ARG A 48 -9.55 -17.26 11.83
C ARG A 48 -8.09 -17.69 11.87
N LEU A 49 -7.18 -16.75 12.19
CA LEU A 49 -5.78 -17.07 12.43
C LEU A 49 -5.68 -17.97 13.65
N GLN A 50 -4.98 -19.10 13.51
CA GLN A 50 -4.86 -20.08 14.61
C GLN A 50 -3.71 -19.75 15.57
N GLU A 51 -3.17 -18.53 15.47
CA GLU A 51 -2.15 -17.98 16.36
C GLU A 51 -2.70 -16.81 17.18
N GLN A 52 -2.17 -16.65 18.42
CA GLN A 52 -2.50 -15.51 19.25
C GLN A 52 -1.65 -14.31 18.79
N PRO A 53 -2.24 -13.20 18.44
CA PRO A 53 -1.48 -12.00 18.12
C PRO A 53 -0.83 -11.39 19.36
N ASP A 54 0.26 -10.72 19.12
CA ASP A 54 0.93 -9.87 20.11
C ASP A 54 0.16 -8.57 20.34
N GLU A 55 0.17 -8.03 21.55
CA GLU A 55 -0.56 -6.82 21.93
C GLU A 55 -0.04 -5.59 21.16
N THR A 56 1.29 -5.42 21.09
CA THR A 56 1.91 -4.33 20.33
C THR A 56 1.58 -4.39 18.84
N ALA A 57 1.62 -5.61 18.25
CA ALA A 57 1.24 -5.79 16.85
C ALA A 57 -0.26 -5.57 16.62
N PHE A 58 -1.10 -5.89 17.60
CA PHE A 58 -2.52 -5.60 17.56
C PHE A 58 -2.80 -4.10 17.64
N ASP A 59 -2.10 -3.39 18.52
CA ASP A 59 -2.14 -1.92 18.62
C ASP A 59 -1.72 -1.25 17.31
N LEU A 60 -0.64 -1.74 16.66
CA LEU A 60 -0.24 -1.26 15.33
C LEU A 60 -1.38 -1.42 14.30
N MET A 61 -2.10 -2.53 14.34
CA MET A 61 -3.27 -2.73 13.50
C MET A 61 -4.39 -1.74 13.86
N MET A 62 -4.71 -1.55 15.14
CA MET A 62 -5.71 -0.58 15.58
C MET A 62 -5.36 0.84 15.11
N LEU A 63 -4.10 1.25 15.27
CA LEU A 63 -3.59 2.52 14.80
C LEU A 63 -3.73 2.66 13.28
N SER A 64 -3.39 1.62 12.52
CA SER A 64 -3.52 1.65 11.06
C SER A 64 -4.98 1.74 10.58
N LEU A 65 -5.90 1.12 11.31
CA LEU A 65 -7.33 1.25 11.07
C LEU A 65 -7.81 2.68 11.38
N ALA A 66 -7.36 3.28 12.49
CA ALA A 66 -7.70 4.65 12.85
C ALA A 66 -7.20 5.65 11.80
N VAL A 67 -5.96 5.50 11.33
CA VAL A 67 -5.38 6.31 10.25
C VAL A 67 -6.18 6.13 8.93
N THR A 68 -6.57 4.90 8.60
CA THR A 68 -7.41 4.63 7.42
C THR A 68 -8.80 5.26 7.53
N ALA A 69 -9.40 5.25 8.72
CA ALA A 69 -10.68 5.90 8.97
C ALA A 69 -10.58 7.42 8.79
N ALA A 70 -9.57 8.06 9.38
CA ALA A 70 -9.33 9.49 9.22
C ALA A 70 -9.15 9.87 7.74
N ASP A 71 -8.31 9.12 7.01
CA ASP A 71 -8.05 9.35 5.59
C ASP A 71 -9.30 9.16 4.72
N THR A 72 -10.22 8.27 5.12
CA THR A 72 -11.44 7.95 4.36
C THR A 72 -12.60 8.90 4.72
N PHE A 73 -12.83 9.19 6.01
CA PHE A 73 -14.02 9.90 6.46
C PHE A 73 -13.92 11.42 6.33
N VAL A 74 -12.73 11.94 6.15
CA VAL A 74 -12.49 13.39 6.03
C VAL A 74 -12.11 13.73 4.60
N GLU A 75 -13.07 14.23 3.83
CA GLU A 75 -12.85 14.60 2.44
C GLU A 75 -11.84 15.74 2.32
N ARG A 76 -10.80 15.55 1.51
CA ARG A 76 -9.72 16.50 1.35
C ARG A 76 -10.18 17.82 0.69
N ASN A 77 -11.00 17.73 -0.35
CA ASN A 77 -11.43 18.90 -1.10
C ASN A 77 -12.20 19.93 -0.26
N THR A 78 -12.90 19.48 0.78
CA THR A 78 -13.75 20.33 1.62
C THR A 78 -13.16 20.64 3.00
N ARG A 79 -12.17 19.84 3.46
CA ARG A 79 -11.67 19.89 4.83
C ARG A 79 -10.17 20.14 4.94
N ALA A 80 -9.45 20.13 3.83
CA ALA A 80 -8.04 20.46 3.81
C ALA A 80 -7.81 21.95 3.58
N GLU A 81 -6.75 22.47 4.16
CA GLU A 81 -6.21 23.77 3.81
C GLU A 81 -5.67 23.69 2.37
N ASP A 82 -6.08 24.64 1.53
CA ASP A 82 -5.78 24.68 0.08
C ASP A 82 -6.09 23.36 -0.66
N ALA A 83 -7.11 22.62 -0.21
CA ALA A 83 -7.47 21.27 -0.71
C ALA A 83 -6.31 20.25 -0.65
N TRP A 84 -5.30 20.50 0.22
CA TRP A 84 -4.06 19.74 0.26
C TRP A 84 -3.79 19.04 1.58
N CYS A 85 -3.62 19.80 2.67
CA CYS A 85 -3.20 19.32 3.98
C CYS A 85 -4.39 19.34 4.94
N ARG A 86 -4.75 18.18 5.48
CA ARG A 86 -5.72 18.06 6.58
C ARG A 86 -4.97 18.02 7.91
N GLN A 87 -5.62 18.49 8.96
CA GLN A 87 -5.10 18.44 10.32
C GLN A 87 -6.00 17.53 11.17
N PHE A 88 -5.42 16.45 11.66
CA PHE A 88 -6.11 15.44 12.46
C PHE A 88 -5.62 15.43 13.89
N LYS A 89 -6.55 15.33 14.85
CA LYS A 89 -6.30 14.86 16.18
C LYS A 89 -7.01 13.52 16.39
N VAL A 90 -6.25 12.49 16.71
CA VAL A 90 -6.73 11.11 16.81
C VAL A 90 -6.67 10.67 18.27
N HIS A 91 -7.85 10.46 18.89
CA HIS A 91 -7.99 9.89 20.23
C HIS A 91 -8.21 8.38 20.08
N LEU A 92 -7.23 7.58 20.51
CA LEU A 92 -7.22 6.15 20.26
C LEU A 92 -6.84 5.38 21.53
N PRO A 93 -7.73 4.52 22.04
CA PRO A 93 -7.38 3.57 23.10
C PRO A 93 -6.53 2.44 22.56
N LEU A 94 -5.40 2.16 23.22
CA LEU A 94 -4.45 1.10 22.86
C LEU A 94 -4.18 0.21 24.08
N LEU A 95 -3.67 -0.99 23.84
CA LEU A 95 -3.32 -1.94 24.92
C LEU A 95 -2.06 -1.50 25.66
N GLU A 96 -1.11 -0.89 24.94
CA GLU A 96 0.17 -0.40 25.47
C GLU A 96 0.35 1.11 25.19
N PRO A 97 -0.52 2.01 25.68
CA PRO A 97 -0.55 3.41 25.31
C PRO A 97 0.75 4.17 25.60
N ASP A 98 1.45 3.85 26.69
CA ASP A 98 2.70 4.50 27.09
C ASP A 98 3.84 4.21 26.07
N LEU A 99 3.90 2.98 25.54
CA LEU A 99 4.84 2.62 24.50
C LEU A 99 4.60 3.46 23.24
N TRP A 100 3.35 3.59 22.83
CA TRP A 100 2.96 4.37 21.65
C TRP A 100 3.12 5.88 21.85
N GLN A 101 2.91 6.38 23.07
CA GLN A 101 3.15 7.78 23.42
C GLN A 101 4.62 8.17 23.23
N GLN A 102 5.56 7.28 23.55
CA GLN A 102 6.99 7.48 23.29
C GLN A 102 7.33 7.56 21.80
N GLN A 103 6.55 6.90 20.94
CA GLN A 103 6.74 6.89 19.49
C GLN A 103 5.92 7.95 18.72
N ARG A 104 5.19 8.82 19.44
CA ARG A 104 4.28 9.81 18.86
C ARG A 104 4.96 10.66 17.76
N SER A 105 6.13 11.20 18.01
CA SER A 105 6.85 12.05 17.07
C SER A 105 7.27 11.29 15.80
N LEU A 106 7.73 10.05 15.96
CA LEU A 106 8.10 9.19 14.82
C LEU A 106 6.89 8.82 13.97
N LEU A 107 5.76 8.55 14.62
CA LEU A 107 4.48 8.29 13.92
C LEU A 107 4.00 9.52 13.13
N GLN A 108 4.05 10.70 13.74
CA GLN A 108 3.66 11.96 13.10
C GLN A 108 4.51 12.23 11.85
N GLU A 109 5.84 12.11 11.96
CA GLU A 109 6.76 12.28 10.83
C GLU A 109 6.47 11.26 9.71
N THR A 110 6.32 9.99 10.08
CA THR A 110 6.09 8.89 9.14
C THR A 110 4.79 9.06 8.37
N LEU A 111 3.70 9.41 9.06
CA LEU A 111 2.38 9.57 8.46
C LEU A 111 2.24 10.89 7.71
N HIS A 112 2.91 11.96 8.18
CA HIS A 112 3.00 13.20 7.43
C HIS A 112 3.72 12.98 6.09
N PHE A 113 4.85 12.28 6.10
CA PHE A 113 5.56 11.94 4.86
C PHE A 113 4.67 11.13 3.90
N LEU A 114 3.93 10.15 4.42
CA LEU A 114 3.08 9.27 3.61
C LEU A 114 1.89 10.02 2.99
N SER A 115 1.18 10.83 3.78
CA SER A 115 -0.13 11.39 3.40
C SER A 115 -0.10 12.86 3.01
N GLY A 116 0.88 13.63 3.49
CA GLY A 116 0.92 15.09 3.44
C GLY A 116 -0.03 15.75 4.43
N ASP A 117 -0.65 14.99 5.35
CA ASP A 117 -1.53 15.51 6.40
C ASP A 117 -0.76 15.70 7.71
N LEU A 118 -1.23 16.58 8.59
CA LEU A 118 -0.71 16.75 9.94
C LEU A 118 -1.48 15.85 10.90
N TRP A 119 -0.73 15.07 11.65
CA TRP A 119 -1.26 14.08 12.59
C TRP A 119 -0.89 14.45 14.01
N ASP A 120 -1.87 14.43 14.88
CA ASP A 120 -1.71 14.51 16.32
C ASP A 120 -2.40 13.30 16.96
N PHE A 121 -1.77 12.69 17.97
CA PHE A 121 -2.26 11.49 18.62
C PHE A 121 -2.38 11.70 20.13
N GLU A 122 -3.48 11.20 20.67
CA GLU A 122 -3.71 11.09 22.11
C GLU A 122 -4.08 9.64 22.39
N PHE A 123 -3.21 8.93 23.07
CA PHE A 123 -3.40 7.53 23.42
C PHE A 123 -3.92 7.38 24.84
N SER A 124 -4.83 6.44 25.04
CA SER A 124 -5.40 6.09 26.35
C SER A 124 -5.40 4.57 26.52
N GLN A 125 -5.58 4.11 27.78
CA GLN A 125 -5.65 2.69 28.06
C GLN A 125 -6.93 2.08 27.49
N SER A 126 -6.79 0.98 26.75
CA SER A 126 -7.91 0.20 26.23
C SER A 126 -8.28 -0.95 27.19
N ASP A 127 -9.58 -1.14 27.39
CA ASP A 127 -10.13 -2.33 28.08
C ASP A 127 -10.42 -3.47 27.09
N PHE A 128 -10.09 -3.29 25.81
CA PHE A 128 -10.40 -4.26 24.77
C PHE A 128 -9.60 -5.55 24.94
N GLN A 129 -10.31 -6.67 24.95
CA GLN A 129 -9.68 -7.99 24.98
C GLN A 129 -9.49 -8.51 23.58
N ILE A 130 -8.25 -8.86 23.20
CA ILE A 130 -7.98 -9.48 21.91
C ILE A 130 -8.83 -10.76 21.80
N PRO A 131 -9.69 -10.88 20.80
CA PRO A 131 -10.63 -11.99 20.73
C PRO A 131 -9.91 -13.31 20.47
N SER A 132 -10.34 -14.34 21.16
CA SER A 132 -9.83 -15.69 20.96
C SER A 132 -10.05 -16.20 19.53
N LYS A 133 -9.18 -17.07 19.08
CA LYS A 133 -9.28 -17.77 17.80
C LYS A 133 -10.59 -18.58 17.68
N ILE A 134 -11.06 -18.71 16.44
CA ILE A 134 -12.26 -19.53 16.15
C ILE A 134 -11.94 -21.00 16.38
N THR A 135 -12.72 -21.65 17.25
CA THR A 135 -12.61 -23.09 17.54
C THR A 135 -13.58 -23.94 16.73
N HIS A 136 -14.67 -23.35 16.21
CA HIS A 136 -15.71 -24.08 15.51
C HIS A 136 -15.17 -24.90 14.34
N ARG A 137 -15.54 -26.21 14.27
CA ARG A 137 -14.99 -27.19 13.32
C ARG A 137 -15.20 -26.83 11.84
N ARG A 138 -16.33 -26.22 11.50
CA ARG A 138 -16.67 -25.84 10.11
C ARG A 138 -16.13 -24.47 9.68
N ALA A 139 -15.53 -23.71 10.58
CA ALA A 139 -14.94 -22.44 10.23
C ALA A 139 -13.65 -22.64 9.41
N ARG A 140 -13.49 -21.85 8.34
CA ARG A 140 -12.21 -21.83 7.62
C ARG A 140 -11.15 -21.22 8.53
N LYS A 141 -10.16 -22.00 8.89
CA LYS A 141 -9.01 -21.63 9.72
C LYS A 141 -7.82 -21.26 8.84
N ILE A 142 -6.95 -20.41 9.35
CA ILE A 142 -5.71 -20.01 8.70
C ILE A 142 -4.55 -20.49 9.56
N HIS A 143 -3.81 -21.46 9.04
CA HIS A 143 -2.62 -22.03 9.66
C HIS A 143 -1.37 -21.43 9.01
N ILE A 144 -0.42 -20.99 9.83
CA ILE A 144 0.83 -20.35 9.38
C ILE A 144 2.09 -21.06 9.87
N ASP A 145 1.94 -22.14 10.61
CA ASP A 145 2.98 -22.93 11.29
C ASP A 145 4.13 -23.42 10.37
N ASN A 146 3.87 -23.60 9.09
CA ASN A 146 4.88 -24.05 8.12
C ASN A 146 5.43 -22.92 7.23
N HIS A 147 5.31 -21.68 7.67
CA HIS A 147 5.75 -20.50 6.91
C HIS A 147 6.93 -19.82 7.62
N ASP A 148 7.81 -19.16 6.85
CA ASP A 148 9.07 -18.56 7.32
C ASP A 148 9.14 -17.05 7.15
N SER A 149 8.20 -16.47 6.44
CA SER A 149 8.19 -15.05 6.06
C SER A 149 6.79 -14.60 5.70
N VAL A 150 6.64 -13.32 5.46
CA VAL A 150 5.40 -12.71 4.97
C VAL A 150 5.66 -11.96 3.68
N CYS A 151 4.72 -11.99 2.74
CA CYS A 151 4.79 -11.21 1.51
C CYS A 151 3.47 -10.49 1.26
N LEU A 152 3.51 -9.18 1.04
CA LEU A 152 2.35 -8.41 0.64
C LEU A 152 1.95 -8.79 -0.80
N PHE A 153 0.70 -9.21 -0.96
CA PHE A 153 0.17 -9.74 -2.22
C PHE A 153 -1.05 -8.94 -2.67
N SER A 154 -0.80 -7.94 -3.50
CA SER A 154 -1.85 -7.03 -4.01
C SER A 154 -2.62 -7.57 -5.22
N GLY A 155 -2.14 -8.64 -5.86
CA GLY A 155 -2.65 -9.13 -7.16
C GLY A 155 -2.12 -8.35 -8.37
N GLY A 156 -1.17 -7.44 -8.15
CA GLY A 156 -0.42 -6.74 -9.18
C GLY A 156 0.78 -7.55 -9.69
N LEU A 157 1.37 -7.10 -10.80
CA LEU A 157 2.49 -7.79 -11.45
C LEU A 157 3.69 -7.94 -10.50
N ASP A 158 4.07 -6.87 -9.78
CA ASP A 158 5.22 -6.88 -8.88
C ASP A 158 5.05 -7.86 -7.72
N SER A 159 3.88 -7.83 -7.07
CA SER A 159 3.59 -8.75 -5.98
C SER A 159 3.46 -10.22 -6.44
N MET A 160 3.03 -10.43 -7.68
CA MET A 160 3.01 -11.76 -8.30
C MET A 160 4.43 -12.27 -8.54
N ILE A 161 5.31 -11.46 -9.15
CA ILE A 161 6.72 -11.82 -9.37
C ILE A 161 7.40 -12.10 -8.02
N GLY A 162 7.16 -11.25 -7.00
CA GLY A 162 7.69 -11.46 -5.66
C GLY A 162 7.27 -12.80 -5.03
N ALA A 163 6.01 -13.18 -5.18
CA ALA A 163 5.53 -14.48 -4.69
C ALA A 163 6.17 -15.64 -5.44
N ILE A 164 6.36 -15.54 -6.77
CA ILE A 164 7.05 -16.53 -7.59
C ILE A 164 8.51 -16.68 -7.12
N ASP A 165 9.26 -15.57 -7.08
CA ASP A 165 10.69 -15.58 -6.79
C ASP A 165 10.98 -16.10 -5.38
N LEU A 166 10.24 -15.65 -4.37
CA LEU A 166 10.38 -16.14 -3.00
C LEU A 166 10.14 -17.66 -2.92
N THR A 167 9.12 -18.15 -3.62
CA THR A 167 8.82 -19.59 -3.65
C THR A 167 9.92 -20.38 -4.37
N GLN A 168 10.45 -19.86 -5.49
CA GLN A 168 11.56 -20.50 -6.21
C GLN A 168 12.86 -20.52 -5.38
N GLN A 169 13.05 -19.53 -4.50
CA GLN A 169 14.16 -19.50 -3.53
C GLN A 169 13.95 -20.44 -2.32
N GLY A 170 12.91 -21.24 -2.33
CA GLY A 170 12.58 -22.17 -1.25
C GLY A 170 11.92 -21.54 -0.03
N LYS A 171 11.57 -20.26 -0.08
CA LYS A 171 10.84 -19.59 1.01
C LYS A 171 9.35 -19.94 0.97
N LYS A 172 8.74 -19.87 2.14
CA LYS A 172 7.31 -20.17 2.32
C LYS A 172 6.58 -18.95 2.92
N PRO A 173 6.41 -17.85 2.16
CA PRO A 173 5.77 -16.67 2.71
C PRO A 173 4.27 -16.88 2.94
N VAL A 174 3.74 -16.35 4.05
CA VAL A 174 2.30 -16.09 4.16
C VAL A 174 1.96 -14.92 3.24
N LEU A 175 0.97 -15.10 2.36
CA LEU A 175 0.54 -14.05 1.44
C LEU A 175 -0.54 -13.19 2.10
N VAL A 176 -0.20 -11.95 2.42
CA VAL A 176 -1.11 -10.99 3.04
C VAL A 176 -1.68 -10.07 1.97
N SER A 177 -3.00 -9.84 1.99
CA SER A 177 -3.70 -9.00 1.02
C SER A 177 -4.64 -8.00 1.69
N HIS A 178 -4.64 -6.74 1.25
CA HIS A 178 -5.67 -5.77 1.59
C HIS A 178 -6.77 -5.85 0.53
N ALA A 179 -7.85 -6.57 0.85
CA ALA A 179 -8.77 -7.16 -0.12
C ALA A 179 -10.17 -6.54 -0.08
N TYR A 180 -10.38 -5.38 -0.72
CA TYR A 180 -11.73 -4.95 -1.08
C TYR A 180 -12.39 -5.97 -2.05
N PRO A 181 -13.72 -6.06 -2.15
CA PRO A 181 -14.39 -7.16 -2.89
C PRO A 181 -13.84 -7.42 -4.30
N LYS A 182 -13.72 -6.38 -5.13
CA LYS A 182 -13.16 -6.50 -6.49
C LYS A 182 -11.65 -6.85 -6.49
N ASP A 183 -10.88 -6.32 -5.52
CA ASP A 183 -9.46 -6.64 -5.38
C ASP A 183 -9.29 -8.11 -4.95
N ARG A 184 -10.15 -8.59 -4.04
CA ARG A 184 -10.14 -9.98 -3.55
C ARG A 184 -10.32 -10.98 -4.69
N GLU A 185 -11.31 -10.74 -5.55
CA GLU A 185 -11.58 -11.59 -6.71
C GLU A 185 -10.33 -11.76 -7.59
N LYS A 186 -9.65 -10.66 -7.89
CA LYS A 186 -8.42 -10.68 -8.69
C LYS A 186 -7.23 -11.30 -7.96
N GLN A 187 -7.09 -11.03 -6.68
CA GLN A 187 -6.06 -11.67 -5.85
C GLN A 187 -6.25 -13.19 -5.80
N ASP A 188 -7.49 -13.65 -5.67
CA ASP A 188 -7.83 -15.08 -5.68
C ASP A 188 -7.58 -15.72 -7.05
N ASP A 189 -7.94 -15.04 -8.15
CA ASP A 189 -7.68 -15.51 -9.51
C ASP A 189 -6.17 -15.71 -9.75
N VAL A 190 -5.36 -14.69 -9.47
CA VAL A 190 -3.90 -14.76 -9.61
C VAL A 190 -3.32 -15.86 -8.70
N TYR A 191 -3.72 -15.91 -7.43
CA TYR A 191 -3.25 -16.93 -6.49
C TYR A 191 -3.55 -18.36 -6.97
N ASN A 192 -4.77 -18.61 -7.44
CA ASN A 192 -5.19 -19.93 -7.90
C ASN A 192 -4.43 -20.35 -9.18
N LYS A 193 -4.19 -19.41 -10.10
CA LYS A 193 -3.43 -19.66 -11.33
C LYS A 193 -1.95 -19.92 -11.06
N LEU A 194 -1.38 -19.30 -10.04
CA LEU A 194 -0.02 -19.58 -9.56
C LEU A 194 0.10 -20.96 -8.92
N ARG A 195 -1.00 -21.60 -8.53
CA ARG A 195 -1.04 -22.88 -7.82
C ARG A 195 -0.17 -22.89 -6.56
N LEU A 196 -0.13 -21.75 -5.87
CA LEU A 196 0.62 -21.63 -4.63
C LEU A 196 -0.07 -22.40 -3.51
N THR A 197 0.74 -22.99 -2.63
CA THR A 197 0.28 -23.69 -1.41
C THR A 197 0.41 -22.84 -0.15
N ASN A 198 0.88 -21.61 -0.31
CA ASN A 198 1.08 -20.64 0.77
C ASN A 198 -0.24 -20.28 1.47
N ALA A 199 -0.20 -20.06 2.77
CA ALA A 199 -1.33 -19.52 3.49
C ALA A 199 -1.68 -18.11 2.95
N LYS A 200 -3.00 -17.81 2.90
CA LYS A 200 -3.51 -16.47 2.55
C LYS A 200 -4.17 -15.83 3.75
N PHE A 201 -3.77 -14.60 4.04
CA PHE A 201 -4.47 -13.73 4.97
C PHE A 201 -5.01 -12.53 4.19
N GLN A 202 -6.31 -12.56 3.89
CA GLN A 202 -6.99 -11.55 3.08
C GLN A 202 -7.93 -10.73 3.95
N VAL A 203 -7.57 -9.50 4.20
CA VAL A 203 -8.21 -8.62 5.15
C VAL A 203 -8.62 -7.31 4.52
N VAL A 204 -9.64 -6.66 5.05
CA VAL A 204 -10.07 -5.32 4.65
C VAL A 204 -10.41 -4.49 5.87
N ALA A 205 -9.95 -3.24 5.89
CA ALA A 205 -10.29 -2.29 6.95
C ALA A 205 -11.79 -1.99 7.02
N ASN A 206 -12.46 -1.98 5.87
CA ASN A 206 -13.91 -1.81 5.71
C ASN A 206 -14.49 -0.60 6.47
N PRO A 207 -13.97 0.63 6.20
CA PRO A 207 -14.54 1.83 6.79
C PRO A 207 -15.99 2.02 6.33
N ARG A 208 -16.88 2.26 7.27
CA ARG A 208 -18.31 2.51 7.04
C ARG A 208 -18.70 3.82 7.67
N LYS A 209 -19.19 4.73 6.85
CA LYS A 209 -19.60 6.06 7.27
C LYS A 209 -21.09 6.17 7.51
N VAL A 210 -21.48 7.15 8.28
CA VAL A 210 -22.84 7.69 8.30
C VAL A 210 -23.13 8.32 6.94
N LYS A 211 -24.35 8.14 6.40
CA LYS A 211 -24.72 8.50 5.00
C LYS A 211 -24.38 9.94 4.58
N GLU A 212 -24.43 10.87 5.52
CA GLU A 212 -24.30 12.31 5.25
C GLU A 212 -22.84 12.80 5.17
N ILE A 213 -21.85 11.95 5.46
CA ILE A 213 -20.45 12.34 5.43
C ILE A 213 -19.85 12.05 4.04
N PRO A 214 -19.28 13.04 3.33
CA PRO A 214 -18.53 12.80 2.11
C PRO A 214 -17.27 11.96 2.37
N VAL A 215 -16.84 11.17 1.41
CA VAL A 215 -15.69 10.23 1.53
C VAL A 215 -14.56 10.66 0.65
N ASP A 216 -13.33 10.67 1.18
CA ASP A 216 -12.14 10.75 0.33
C ASP A 216 -11.88 9.38 -0.33
N VAL A 217 -11.68 9.40 -1.64
CA VAL A 217 -11.41 8.20 -2.43
C VAL A 217 -9.91 7.98 -2.71
N GLN A 218 -9.06 8.93 -2.34
CA GLN A 218 -7.63 8.89 -2.67
C GLN A 218 -6.84 7.89 -1.79
N MET A 219 -7.25 7.69 -0.54
CA MET A 219 -6.70 6.69 0.40
C MET A 219 -5.16 6.65 0.41
N ARG A 220 -4.51 7.78 0.70
CA ARG A 220 -3.04 7.91 0.68
C ARG A 220 -2.35 7.04 1.73
N THR A 221 -3.04 6.70 2.81
CA THR A 221 -2.51 5.90 3.92
C THR A 221 -2.71 4.39 3.77
N ARG A 222 -3.28 3.93 2.65
CA ARG A 222 -3.62 2.52 2.42
C ARG A 222 -2.44 1.55 2.64
N SER A 223 -1.22 1.96 2.29
CA SER A 223 -0.03 1.11 2.45
C SER A 223 0.33 0.89 3.91
N PHE A 224 0.14 1.89 4.78
CA PHE A 224 0.38 1.75 6.21
C PHE A 224 -0.51 0.65 6.81
N ASN A 225 -1.79 0.66 6.45
CA ASN A 225 -2.73 -0.39 6.88
C ASN A 225 -2.33 -1.78 6.33
N PHE A 226 -1.89 -1.86 5.08
CA PHE A 226 -1.45 -3.11 4.47
C PHE A 226 -0.20 -3.67 5.14
N ILE A 227 0.79 -2.80 5.45
CA ILE A 227 2.01 -3.17 6.16
C ILE A 227 1.68 -3.61 7.59
N ALA A 228 0.80 -2.92 8.31
CA ALA A 228 0.38 -3.28 9.66
C ALA A 228 -0.23 -4.69 9.72
N PHE A 229 -1.07 -5.06 8.76
CA PHE A 229 -1.58 -6.42 8.63
C PHE A 229 -0.47 -7.45 8.40
N GLY A 230 0.51 -7.11 7.54
CA GLY A 230 1.68 -7.95 7.30
C GLY A 230 2.55 -8.11 8.55
N ALA A 231 2.81 -7.01 9.26
CA ALA A 231 3.62 -6.99 10.49
C ALA A 231 2.99 -7.86 11.59
N LEU A 232 1.69 -7.83 11.72
CA LEU A 232 0.96 -8.64 12.67
C LEU A 232 1.12 -10.14 12.40
N ILE A 233 1.03 -10.58 11.14
CA ILE A 233 1.28 -11.97 10.76
C ILE A 233 2.76 -12.34 10.98
N ALA A 234 3.69 -11.45 10.64
CA ALA A 234 5.12 -11.67 10.84
C ALA A 234 5.48 -11.79 12.32
N THR A 235 4.88 -10.97 13.20
CA THR A 235 5.05 -11.07 14.66
C THR A 235 4.47 -12.36 15.20
N ALA A 236 3.29 -12.78 14.73
CA ALA A 236 2.70 -14.06 15.13
C ALA A 236 3.60 -15.25 14.73
N LEU A 237 4.18 -15.24 13.53
CA LEU A 237 5.17 -16.23 13.10
C LEU A 237 6.39 -16.23 14.01
N SER A 238 6.98 -15.07 14.25
CA SER A 238 8.16 -14.91 15.08
C SER A 238 7.97 -15.49 16.48
N LYS A 239 6.91 -15.08 17.17
CA LYS A 239 6.66 -15.46 18.57
C LYS A 239 6.29 -16.94 18.72
N ASN A 240 5.47 -17.46 17.83
CA ASN A 240 4.95 -18.82 18.00
C ASN A 240 5.82 -19.91 17.36
N HIS A 241 6.64 -19.56 16.33
CA HIS A 241 7.38 -20.56 15.55
C HIS A 241 8.89 -20.31 15.46
N TYR A 242 9.38 -19.11 15.77
CA TYR A 242 10.77 -18.71 15.58
C TYR A 242 11.44 -18.10 16.82
N ASN A 243 10.93 -18.37 18.02
CA ASN A 243 11.53 -17.95 19.31
C ASN A 243 11.90 -16.45 19.34
N ASN A 244 10.99 -15.59 18.87
CA ASN A 244 11.18 -14.14 18.73
C ASN A 244 12.31 -13.71 17.75
N GLN A 245 12.76 -14.58 16.85
CA GLN A 245 13.67 -14.17 15.79
C GLN A 245 12.96 -13.27 14.78
N THR A 246 13.71 -12.35 14.18
CA THR A 246 13.18 -11.42 13.21
C THR A 246 12.65 -12.13 11.97
N VAL A 247 11.40 -11.90 11.64
CA VAL A 247 10.72 -12.40 10.43
C VAL A 247 10.69 -11.30 9.36
N ASN A 248 11.06 -11.67 8.14
CA ASN A 248 11.03 -10.74 7.00
C ASN A 248 9.60 -10.55 6.48
N LEU A 249 9.20 -9.29 6.32
CA LEU A 249 8.00 -8.86 5.62
C LEU A 249 8.39 -8.25 4.28
N TYR A 250 8.17 -9.00 3.21
CA TYR A 250 8.49 -8.59 1.85
C TYR A 250 7.40 -7.71 1.24
N ILE A 251 7.82 -6.59 0.64
CA ILE A 251 6.96 -5.61 -0.04
C ILE A 251 7.47 -5.49 -1.48
N PRO A 252 7.10 -6.41 -2.38
CA PRO A 252 7.59 -6.41 -3.76
C PRO A 252 7.05 -5.20 -4.54
N GLU A 253 7.93 -4.26 -4.86
CA GLU A 253 7.61 -3.08 -5.67
C GLU A 253 8.86 -2.64 -6.43
N ASN A 254 8.74 -2.38 -7.72
CA ASN A 254 9.86 -1.88 -8.53
C ASN A 254 10.32 -0.49 -8.09
N GLY A 255 11.60 -0.18 -8.32
CA GLY A 255 12.21 1.05 -7.81
C GLY A 255 11.60 2.34 -8.37
N LEU A 256 11.13 2.34 -9.64
CA LEU A 256 10.50 3.54 -10.20
C LEU A 256 9.18 3.88 -9.47
N ILE A 257 8.32 2.90 -9.23
CA ILE A 257 7.06 3.10 -8.49
C ILE A 257 7.35 3.31 -7.00
N SER A 258 8.38 2.66 -6.44
CA SER A 258 8.77 2.83 -5.05
C SER A 258 9.13 4.28 -4.75
N ILE A 259 9.95 4.90 -5.59
CA ILE A 259 10.30 6.33 -5.49
C ILE A 259 9.14 7.21 -5.95
N ASN A 260 8.44 6.84 -7.02
CA ASN A 260 7.30 7.53 -7.61
C ASN A 260 7.51 9.07 -7.74
N PRO A 261 8.52 9.50 -8.49
CA PRO A 261 8.82 10.92 -8.60
C PRO A 261 7.62 11.69 -9.16
N PRO A 262 7.35 12.91 -8.67
CA PRO A 262 6.23 13.70 -9.16
C PRO A 262 6.46 14.09 -10.61
N LEU A 263 5.65 13.56 -11.53
CA LEU A 263 5.81 13.76 -12.96
C LEU A 263 5.63 15.23 -13.39
N THR A 264 4.77 15.95 -12.68
CA THR A 264 4.55 17.40 -12.85
C THR A 264 4.32 18.05 -11.49
N ALA A 265 4.49 19.37 -11.37
CA ALA A 265 4.26 20.10 -10.11
C ALA A 265 2.85 19.86 -9.56
N ARG A 266 1.83 19.80 -10.42
CA ARG A 266 0.44 19.53 -10.04
C ARG A 266 0.23 18.15 -9.39
N ARG A 267 1.13 17.20 -9.62
CA ARG A 267 1.03 15.82 -9.11
C ARG A 267 1.77 15.61 -7.80
N ILE A 268 2.50 16.60 -7.32
CA ILE A 268 3.23 16.50 -6.04
C ILE A 268 2.23 16.15 -4.93
N GLY A 269 2.46 15.00 -4.26
CA GLY A 269 1.68 14.51 -3.14
C GLY A 269 0.25 14.01 -3.46
N SER A 270 -0.40 14.47 -4.54
CA SER A 270 -1.77 14.04 -4.87
C SER A 270 -1.83 12.72 -5.65
N LEU A 271 -0.93 12.54 -6.60
CA LEU A 271 -0.87 11.36 -7.48
C LEU A 271 0.49 10.66 -7.44
N SER A 272 1.48 11.23 -6.75
CA SER A 272 2.75 10.59 -6.43
C SER A 272 2.67 10.05 -5.00
N THR A 273 2.04 8.90 -4.83
CA THR A 273 1.93 8.22 -3.54
C THR A 273 3.30 7.69 -3.09
N ARG A 274 3.60 7.76 -1.79
CA ARG A 274 4.89 7.37 -1.20
C ARG A 274 4.82 6.01 -0.50
N THR A 275 4.00 5.12 -1.02
CA THR A 275 3.53 3.89 -0.36
C THR A 275 4.64 2.89 -0.03
N THR A 276 5.72 2.89 -0.80
CA THR A 276 6.88 2.00 -0.63
C THR A 276 8.21 2.76 -0.74
N HIS A 277 8.14 4.08 -0.55
CA HIS A 277 9.33 4.94 -0.59
C HIS A 277 10.34 4.51 0.47
N PRO A 278 11.66 4.43 0.18
CA PRO A 278 12.67 3.97 1.13
C PRO A 278 12.66 4.72 2.46
N PHE A 279 12.45 6.04 2.44
CA PHE A 279 12.30 6.84 3.66
C PHE A 279 11.13 6.35 4.52
N PHE A 280 9.95 6.11 3.93
CA PHE A 280 8.77 5.62 4.64
C PHE A 280 9.01 4.22 5.24
N LEU A 281 9.58 3.30 4.45
CA LEU A 281 9.91 1.95 4.93
C LEU A 281 11.01 1.97 6.00
N GLY A 282 11.99 2.87 5.86
CA GLY A 282 13.03 3.10 6.86
C GLY A 282 12.46 3.57 8.19
N LYS A 283 11.55 4.56 8.17
CA LYS A 283 10.86 5.05 9.36
C LYS A 283 9.97 3.99 10.02
N LEU A 284 9.32 3.15 9.24
CA LEU A 284 8.56 2.00 9.79
C LEU A 284 9.48 0.94 10.39
N ASN A 285 10.65 0.64 9.78
CA ASN A 285 11.62 -0.27 10.39
C ASN A 285 12.17 0.30 11.71
N GLU A 286 12.45 1.62 11.78
CA GLU A 286 12.82 2.31 13.01
C GLU A 286 11.72 2.17 14.08
N LEU A 287 10.47 2.41 13.70
CA LEU A 287 9.32 2.24 14.59
C LEU A 287 9.22 0.80 15.11
N PHE A 288 9.35 -0.21 14.25
CA PHE A 288 9.25 -1.62 14.65
C PHE A 288 10.34 -2.03 15.64
N VAL A 289 11.57 -1.54 15.45
CA VAL A 289 12.65 -1.73 16.42
C VAL A 289 12.30 -1.09 17.76
N ASN A 290 11.82 0.17 17.75
CA ASN A 290 11.53 0.92 18.97
C ASN A 290 10.38 0.32 19.79
N ILE A 291 9.39 -0.28 19.12
CA ILE A 291 8.26 -0.95 19.81
C ILE A 291 8.48 -2.46 20.00
N GLY A 292 9.68 -2.95 19.74
CA GLY A 292 10.04 -4.35 19.98
C GLY A 292 9.37 -5.37 19.07
N LEU A 293 8.89 -4.99 17.89
CA LEU A 293 8.35 -5.96 16.93
C LEU A 293 9.49 -6.67 16.17
N PRO A 294 9.56 -8.01 16.22
CA PRO A 294 10.59 -8.79 15.55
C PRO A 294 10.29 -8.92 14.03
N VAL A 295 10.15 -7.81 13.36
CA VAL A 295 9.77 -7.74 11.93
C VAL A 295 10.72 -6.82 11.18
N LYS A 296 11.18 -7.24 9.99
CA LYS A 296 12.00 -6.43 9.09
C LYS A 296 11.29 -6.25 7.75
N LEU A 297 11.00 -5.00 7.39
CA LEU A 297 10.44 -4.64 6.09
C LEU A 297 11.53 -4.67 5.02
N LEU A 298 11.29 -5.34 3.91
CA LEU A 298 12.21 -5.48 2.80
C LEU A 298 11.49 -5.29 1.46
N ASN A 299 11.99 -4.39 0.63
CA ASN A 299 11.63 -4.35 -0.78
C ASN A 299 12.73 -5.04 -1.60
N PRO A 300 12.52 -6.26 -2.11
CA PRO A 300 13.55 -7.00 -2.84
C PRO A 300 13.86 -6.42 -4.22
N TYR A 301 13.05 -5.48 -4.69
CA TYR A 301 13.15 -4.89 -6.04
C TYR A 301 13.40 -3.38 -6.04
N GLN A 302 13.81 -2.79 -4.93
CA GLN A 302 14.03 -1.34 -4.84
C GLN A 302 15.08 -0.82 -5.85
N PHE A 303 15.99 -1.69 -6.30
CA PHE A 303 17.04 -1.37 -7.28
C PHE A 303 16.78 -1.96 -8.68
N LYS A 304 15.57 -2.48 -8.92
CA LYS A 304 15.14 -3.02 -10.21
C LYS A 304 14.04 -2.20 -10.83
N THR A 305 14.08 -2.03 -12.14
CA THR A 305 12.95 -1.54 -12.90
C THR A 305 11.87 -2.65 -13.01
N LYS A 306 10.68 -2.30 -13.43
CA LYS A 306 9.65 -3.31 -13.66
C LYS A 306 9.99 -4.23 -14.85
N GLY A 307 10.70 -3.73 -15.88
CA GLY A 307 11.21 -4.54 -16.99
C GLY A 307 12.27 -5.54 -16.51
N GLU A 308 13.22 -5.10 -15.69
CA GLU A 308 14.22 -5.96 -15.07
C GLU A 308 13.59 -7.05 -14.19
N MET A 309 12.53 -6.73 -13.43
CA MET A 309 11.79 -7.74 -12.67
C MET A 309 11.17 -8.83 -13.56
N ILE A 310 10.64 -8.44 -14.72
CA ILE A 310 10.05 -9.41 -15.68
C ILE A 310 11.14 -10.33 -16.25
N VAL A 311 12.28 -9.75 -16.66
CA VAL A 311 13.42 -10.52 -17.22
C VAL A 311 13.98 -11.49 -16.19
N ASP A 312 14.18 -11.02 -14.96
CA ASP A 312 14.85 -11.77 -13.89
C ASP A 312 13.92 -12.69 -13.09
N CYS A 313 12.62 -12.72 -13.41
CA CYS A 313 11.66 -13.61 -12.73
C CYS A 313 12.09 -15.06 -12.84
N GLN A 314 12.23 -15.74 -11.70
CA GLN A 314 12.83 -17.07 -11.60
C GLN A 314 11.97 -18.19 -12.20
N ASN A 315 10.70 -17.92 -12.55
CA ASN A 315 9.84 -18.87 -13.25
C ASN A 315 9.12 -18.18 -14.43
N GLN A 316 9.81 -18.13 -15.57
CA GLN A 316 9.32 -17.50 -16.79
C GLN A 316 8.06 -18.17 -17.37
N ALA A 317 7.93 -19.49 -17.22
CA ALA A 317 6.75 -20.21 -17.70
C ALA A 317 5.49 -19.81 -16.90
N LEU A 318 5.64 -19.68 -15.58
CA LEU A 318 4.55 -19.27 -14.69
C LEU A 318 4.21 -17.79 -14.90
N LEU A 319 5.24 -16.92 -15.03
CA LEU A 319 5.07 -15.51 -15.36
C LEU A 319 4.25 -15.35 -16.65
N LYS A 320 4.62 -16.02 -17.73
CA LYS A 320 3.92 -15.98 -19.02
C LYS A 320 2.46 -16.39 -18.92
N LYS A 321 2.17 -17.36 -18.06
CA LYS A 321 0.81 -17.86 -17.89
C LYS A 321 -0.10 -16.89 -17.13
N VAL A 322 0.43 -16.13 -16.17
CA VAL A 322 -0.39 -15.41 -15.18
C VAL A 322 -0.27 -13.89 -15.30
N ALA A 323 0.75 -13.37 -15.97
CA ALA A 323 0.98 -11.91 -16.05
C ALA A 323 -0.23 -11.12 -16.56
N VAL A 324 -0.96 -11.65 -17.57
CA VAL A 324 -2.15 -11.01 -18.17
C VAL A 324 -3.28 -10.80 -17.13
N ASP A 325 -3.37 -11.66 -16.14
CA ASP A 325 -4.43 -11.64 -15.12
C ASP A 325 -4.15 -10.64 -13.99
N THR A 326 -2.89 -10.17 -13.87
CA THR A 326 -2.49 -9.19 -12.85
C THR A 326 -3.01 -7.80 -13.18
N VAL A 327 -3.30 -7.01 -12.12
CA VAL A 327 -3.83 -5.65 -12.26
C VAL A 327 -2.82 -4.63 -11.76
N SER A 328 -2.37 -3.73 -12.67
CA SER A 328 -1.54 -2.58 -12.34
C SER A 328 -2.30 -1.25 -12.39
N CYS A 329 -3.49 -1.23 -12.97
CA CYS A 329 -4.26 -0.04 -13.30
C CYS A 329 -4.90 0.63 -12.08
N GLY A 330 -4.55 1.89 -11.79
CA GLY A 330 -5.21 2.68 -10.73
C GLY A 330 -6.70 3.00 -10.97
N LYS A 331 -7.18 2.84 -12.20
CA LYS A 331 -8.58 3.12 -12.61
C LYS A 331 -9.40 1.82 -12.83
N TRP A 332 -8.79 0.66 -12.60
CA TRP A 332 -9.38 -0.66 -12.88
C TRP A 332 -10.77 -0.87 -12.23
N LYS A 333 -10.97 -0.42 -11.01
CA LYS A 333 -12.23 -0.60 -10.27
C LYS A 333 -13.45 0.01 -10.96
N ARG A 334 -13.24 0.98 -11.87
CA ARG A 334 -14.31 1.69 -12.58
C ARG A 334 -14.89 0.88 -13.75
N SER A 335 -14.03 0.15 -14.48
CA SER A 335 -14.40 -0.51 -15.74
C SER A 335 -14.23 -2.04 -15.74
N GLY A 336 -13.51 -2.60 -14.75
CA GLY A 336 -13.14 -4.02 -14.74
C GLY A 336 -12.05 -4.39 -15.76
N ILE A 337 -11.55 -3.41 -16.54
CA ILE A 337 -10.51 -3.56 -17.56
C ILE A 337 -9.38 -2.58 -17.26
N GLN A 338 -8.14 -2.94 -17.52
CA GLN A 338 -7.01 -2.01 -17.38
C GLN A 338 -7.12 -0.89 -18.42
N CYS A 339 -6.97 0.37 -17.98
CA CYS A 339 -7.24 1.48 -18.90
C CYS A 339 -6.16 1.66 -19.98
N GLY A 340 -4.93 1.20 -19.77
CA GLY A 340 -3.82 1.30 -20.74
C GLY A 340 -3.14 2.67 -20.81
N ARG A 341 -3.68 3.71 -20.12
CA ARG A 341 -3.21 5.11 -20.24
C ARG A 341 -2.82 5.79 -18.92
N CYS A 342 -3.19 5.24 -17.77
CA CYS A 342 -2.74 5.80 -16.50
C CYS A 342 -1.26 5.47 -16.24
N VAL A 343 -0.60 6.26 -15.38
CA VAL A 343 0.84 6.10 -15.10
C VAL A 343 1.24 4.65 -14.81
N PRO A 344 0.56 3.91 -13.91
CA PRO A 344 0.90 2.50 -13.71
C PRO A 344 0.70 1.61 -14.95
N CYS A 345 -0.27 1.91 -15.82
CA CYS A 345 -0.44 1.18 -17.07
C CYS A 345 0.68 1.50 -18.08
N LEU A 346 1.11 2.76 -18.17
CA LEU A 346 2.22 3.15 -19.06
C LEU A 346 3.52 2.45 -18.63
N ILE A 347 3.81 2.44 -17.32
CA ILE A 347 4.98 1.73 -16.78
C ILE A 347 4.87 0.22 -17.05
N ARG A 348 3.70 -0.39 -16.87
CA ARG A 348 3.47 -1.81 -17.20
C ARG A 348 3.74 -2.12 -18.69
N ARG A 349 3.15 -1.35 -19.60
CA ARG A 349 3.34 -1.54 -21.04
C ARG A 349 4.80 -1.35 -21.44
N ALA A 350 5.46 -0.33 -20.88
CA ALA A 350 6.88 -0.07 -21.09
C ALA A 350 7.75 -1.22 -20.58
N SER A 351 7.43 -1.79 -19.42
CA SER A 351 8.19 -2.90 -18.85
C SER A 351 8.08 -4.18 -19.67
N PHE A 352 6.91 -4.49 -20.24
CA PHE A 352 6.76 -5.61 -21.16
C PHE A 352 7.54 -5.39 -22.46
N ASN A 353 7.51 -4.16 -22.98
CA ASN A 353 8.31 -3.80 -24.16
C ASN A 353 9.82 -3.94 -23.90
N ALA A 354 10.31 -3.42 -22.76
CA ALA A 354 11.71 -3.51 -22.38
C ALA A 354 12.17 -4.96 -22.16
N ALA A 355 11.31 -5.80 -21.63
CA ALA A 355 11.55 -7.23 -21.45
C ALA A 355 11.35 -8.07 -22.74
N THR A 356 11.05 -7.45 -23.87
CA THR A 356 10.66 -8.15 -25.11
C THR A 356 9.56 -9.19 -24.90
N TYR A 357 8.65 -8.88 -24.00
CA TYR A 357 7.55 -9.75 -23.60
C TYR A 357 6.28 -9.39 -24.35
N ASN A 358 5.59 -10.39 -24.90
CA ASN A 358 4.33 -10.18 -25.62
C ASN A 358 3.20 -9.84 -24.63
N ASP A 359 2.83 -8.56 -24.53
CA ASP A 359 1.76 -8.09 -23.66
C ASP A 359 0.39 -8.35 -24.31
N THR A 360 -0.28 -9.38 -23.87
CA THR A 360 -1.65 -9.74 -24.29
C THR A 360 -2.73 -9.15 -23.40
N THR A 361 -2.38 -8.22 -22.51
CA THR A 361 -3.34 -7.57 -21.59
C THR A 361 -4.41 -6.80 -22.37
N PRO A 362 -5.70 -7.05 -22.15
CA PRO A 362 -6.75 -6.23 -22.75
C PRO A 362 -6.78 -4.84 -22.14
N TYR A 363 -6.51 -3.82 -22.93
CA TYR A 363 -6.57 -2.42 -22.51
C TYR A 363 -7.80 -1.72 -23.10
N GLN A 364 -8.45 -0.87 -22.26
CA GLN A 364 -9.55 -0.02 -22.72
C GLN A 364 -9.11 0.97 -23.80
N PHE A 365 -7.87 1.48 -23.69
CA PHE A 365 -7.23 2.37 -24.67
C PHE A 365 -5.94 1.72 -25.19
N PRO A 366 -6.03 0.83 -26.20
CA PRO A 366 -4.86 0.14 -26.72
C PRO A 366 -3.92 1.07 -27.51
N ILE A 367 -4.45 2.08 -28.20
CA ILE A 367 -3.71 3.01 -29.06
C ILE A 367 -3.48 4.33 -28.33
N LEU A 368 -2.21 4.63 -27.99
CA LEU A 368 -1.86 5.84 -27.25
C LEU A 368 -2.00 7.11 -28.08
N ASN A 369 -1.84 7.04 -29.41
CA ASN A 369 -2.08 8.16 -30.29
C ASN A 369 -3.53 8.67 -30.26
N ASP A 370 -4.50 7.81 -30.00
CA ASP A 370 -5.90 8.22 -29.81
C ASP A 370 -6.13 8.84 -28.42
N VAL A 371 -5.39 8.36 -27.43
CA VAL A 371 -5.42 8.93 -26.07
C VAL A 371 -4.93 10.37 -26.07
N ILE A 372 -3.83 10.68 -26.77
CA ILE A 372 -3.22 12.02 -26.76
C ILE A 372 -4.12 13.06 -27.44
N LYS A 373 -4.87 12.65 -28.45
CA LYS A 373 -5.84 13.52 -29.15
C LYS A 373 -7.07 13.87 -28.32
N ASN A 374 -7.38 13.10 -27.28
CA ASN A 374 -8.57 13.27 -26.46
C ASN A 374 -8.25 14.04 -25.15
N PRO A 375 -8.67 15.31 -24.99
CA PRO A 375 -8.39 16.13 -23.80
C PRO A 375 -8.80 15.46 -22.48
N ASN A 376 -9.90 14.70 -22.46
CA ASN A 376 -10.42 14.05 -21.25
C ASN A 376 -9.61 12.80 -20.84
N ASN A 377 -8.76 12.31 -21.72
CA ASN A 377 -8.05 11.05 -21.52
C ASN A 377 -6.53 11.19 -21.39
N ARG A 378 -5.95 12.25 -21.91
CA ARG A 378 -4.50 12.41 -22.13
C ARG A 378 -3.68 12.81 -20.91
N ASP A 379 -4.30 13.27 -19.82
CA ASP A 379 -3.61 13.92 -18.69
C ASP A 379 -2.43 13.10 -18.11
N ASP A 380 -2.63 11.80 -17.86
CA ASP A 380 -1.57 10.92 -17.33
C ASP A 380 -0.45 10.70 -18.36
N LEU A 381 -0.80 10.53 -19.64
CA LEU A 381 0.16 10.36 -20.73
C LEU A 381 0.98 11.63 -20.96
N MET A 382 0.34 12.78 -21.02
CA MET A 382 1.02 14.08 -21.15
C MET A 382 1.92 14.36 -19.96
N SER A 383 1.47 14.04 -18.73
CA SER A 383 2.31 14.19 -17.53
C SER A 383 3.57 13.33 -17.62
N MET A 384 3.49 12.14 -18.20
CA MET A 384 4.64 11.25 -18.39
C MET A 384 5.61 11.81 -19.44
N ILE A 385 5.11 12.31 -20.57
CA ILE A 385 5.93 12.94 -21.62
C ILE A 385 6.66 14.16 -21.04
N VAL A 386 5.96 15.05 -20.37
CA VAL A 386 6.55 16.24 -19.73
C VAL A 386 7.59 15.85 -18.68
N ALA A 387 7.36 14.79 -17.92
CA ALA A 387 8.32 14.30 -16.94
C ALA A 387 9.61 13.79 -17.60
N ILE A 388 9.51 13.04 -18.69
CA ILE A 388 10.67 12.55 -19.46
C ILE A 388 11.47 13.75 -19.98
N GLN A 389 10.83 14.71 -20.62
CA GLN A 389 11.47 15.94 -21.13
C GLN A 389 12.14 16.73 -20.00
N SER A 390 11.43 16.92 -18.87
CA SER A 390 11.97 17.59 -17.68
C SER A 390 13.21 16.89 -17.11
N LEU A 391 13.21 15.55 -17.11
CA LEU A 391 14.35 14.75 -16.64
C LEU A 391 15.55 14.86 -17.59
N GLU A 392 15.33 14.85 -18.89
CA GLU A 392 16.39 14.97 -19.88
C GLU A 392 17.06 16.34 -19.84
N ASN A 393 16.27 17.40 -19.66
CA ASN A 393 16.73 18.76 -19.58
C ASN A 393 17.23 19.16 -18.16
N ALA A 394 17.10 18.27 -17.18
CA ALA A 394 17.54 18.56 -15.82
C ALA A 394 19.07 18.67 -15.76
N SER A 395 19.57 19.82 -15.29
CA SER A 395 20.99 20.06 -15.02
C SER A 395 21.54 19.10 -13.93
N ASN A 396 20.67 18.69 -13.00
CA ASN A 396 21.00 17.73 -11.95
C ASN A 396 19.87 16.71 -11.80
N LYS A 397 20.09 15.51 -12.33
CA LYS A 397 19.11 14.40 -12.27
C LYS A 397 18.88 13.89 -10.86
N ASN A 398 19.87 14.01 -9.97
CA ASN A 398 19.72 13.60 -8.57
C ASN A 398 18.69 14.46 -7.84
N ILE A 399 18.72 15.78 -8.08
CA ILE A 399 17.73 16.71 -7.54
C ILE A 399 16.34 16.39 -8.11
N TRP A 400 16.25 16.05 -9.39
CA TRP A 400 14.99 15.70 -10.02
C TRP A 400 14.34 14.47 -9.35
N VAL A 401 15.11 13.43 -9.06
CA VAL A 401 14.65 12.23 -8.36
C VAL A 401 14.28 12.54 -6.90
N ALA A 402 15.09 13.36 -6.21
CA ALA A 402 14.86 13.73 -4.81
C ALA A 402 13.58 14.53 -4.56
N ARG A 403 12.89 15.02 -5.59
CA ARG A 403 11.55 15.64 -5.46
C ARG A 403 10.49 14.70 -4.86
N SER A 404 10.71 13.39 -4.89
CA SER A 404 9.82 12.40 -4.28
C SER A 404 9.87 12.42 -2.76
N GLY A 405 11.01 12.82 -2.18
CA GLY A 405 11.28 12.81 -0.75
C GLY A 405 12.76 12.56 -0.46
N SER A 406 13.08 12.45 0.83
CA SER A 406 14.44 12.18 1.30
C SER A 406 14.92 10.82 0.81
N LEU A 407 16.08 10.79 0.16
CA LEU A 407 16.77 9.56 -0.25
C LEU A 407 17.76 9.13 0.85
N PRO A 408 18.22 7.86 0.86
CA PRO A 408 19.18 7.37 1.83
C PRO A 408 20.47 8.22 1.87
N PHE A 409 21.04 8.37 3.07
CA PHE A 409 22.30 9.11 3.25
C PHE A 409 23.50 8.36 2.66
N GLU A 410 23.48 7.03 2.66
CA GLU A 410 24.54 6.21 2.09
C GLU A 410 24.62 6.46 0.57
N LYS A 411 25.82 6.82 0.10
CA LYS A 411 26.04 7.31 -1.27
C LYS A 411 25.75 6.23 -2.32
N THR A 412 26.19 5.01 -2.07
CA THR A 412 26.03 3.88 -3.01
C THR A 412 24.57 3.49 -3.16
N GLU A 413 23.84 3.39 -2.03
CA GLU A 413 22.41 3.10 -2.03
C GLU A 413 21.63 4.20 -2.73
N ARG A 414 21.92 5.47 -2.39
CA ARG A 414 21.28 6.61 -3.05
C ARG A 414 21.49 6.62 -4.54
N GLN A 415 22.74 6.37 -5.02
CA GLN A 415 23.04 6.32 -6.44
C GLN A 415 22.31 5.17 -7.12
N SER A 416 22.27 3.98 -6.52
CA SER A 416 21.53 2.82 -7.05
C SER A 416 20.03 3.11 -7.23
N ILE A 417 19.43 3.84 -6.30
CA ILE A 417 18.03 4.29 -6.41
C ILE A 417 17.86 5.25 -7.59
N ILE A 418 18.73 6.26 -7.69
CA ILE A 418 18.70 7.26 -8.76
C ILE A 418 18.82 6.56 -10.12
N ASP A 419 19.82 5.69 -10.28
CA ASP A 419 20.05 4.95 -11.52
C ASP A 419 18.85 4.07 -11.89
N THR A 420 18.18 3.48 -10.90
CA THR A 420 16.97 2.67 -11.14
C THR A 420 15.82 3.53 -11.65
N VAL A 421 15.62 4.71 -11.08
CA VAL A 421 14.58 5.65 -11.57
C VAL A 421 14.91 6.09 -13.01
N LEU A 422 16.18 6.40 -13.30
CA LEU A 422 16.60 6.80 -14.64
C LEU A 422 16.38 5.69 -15.66
N ARG A 423 16.74 4.43 -15.33
CA ARG A 423 16.46 3.27 -16.20
C ARG A 423 14.97 3.06 -16.42
N GLY A 424 14.16 3.13 -15.35
CA GLY A 424 12.72 2.97 -15.45
C GLY A 424 12.03 4.06 -16.27
N MET A 425 12.48 5.32 -16.16
CA MET A 425 12.01 6.40 -17.04
C MET A 425 12.47 6.18 -18.48
N GLY A 426 13.67 5.63 -18.69
CA GLY A 426 14.18 5.21 -20.01
C GLY A 426 13.33 4.12 -20.64
N GLU A 427 12.88 3.11 -19.88
CA GLU A 427 11.93 2.09 -20.39
C GLU A 427 10.65 2.75 -20.92
N VAL A 428 10.09 3.70 -20.17
CA VAL A 428 8.87 4.40 -20.58
C VAL A 428 9.11 5.26 -21.82
N LYS A 429 10.23 6.00 -21.87
CA LYS A 429 10.62 6.79 -23.05
C LYS A 429 10.69 5.93 -24.31
N ASN A 430 11.48 4.84 -24.25
CA ASN A 430 11.67 3.93 -25.37
C ASN A 430 10.32 3.35 -25.84
N TYR A 431 9.46 2.94 -24.90
CA TYR A 431 8.14 2.44 -25.24
C TYR A 431 7.28 3.49 -25.95
N LEU A 432 7.24 4.73 -25.47
CA LEU A 432 6.45 5.80 -26.10
C LEU A 432 6.95 6.11 -27.52
N GLN A 433 8.27 6.05 -27.75
CA GLN A 433 8.86 6.19 -29.09
C GLN A 433 8.41 5.07 -30.03
N THR A 434 8.32 3.82 -29.56
CA THR A 434 7.76 2.71 -30.38
C THR A 434 6.30 2.92 -30.74
N GLN A 435 5.57 3.77 -30.03
CA GLN A 435 4.19 4.16 -30.33
C GLN A 435 4.10 5.40 -31.22
N ASN A 436 5.21 5.86 -31.82
CA ASN A 436 5.32 7.07 -32.61
C ASN A 436 4.84 8.34 -31.87
N LEU A 437 5.03 8.39 -30.56
CA LEU A 437 4.79 9.57 -29.76
C LEU A 437 6.10 10.34 -29.63
N ASP A 438 6.03 11.65 -29.95
CA ASP A 438 7.18 12.53 -29.76
C ASP A 438 7.37 12.79 -28.26
N VAL A 439 8.50 12.36 -27.76
CA VAL A 439 8.97 12.57 -26.38
C VAL A 439 10.22 13.43 -26.31
N THR A 440 10.66 13.95 -27.48
CA THR A 440 11.80 14.88 -27.58
C THR A 440 11.29 16.32 -27.57
N VAL A 441 12.10 17.25 -27.12
CA VAL A 441 11.83 18.72 -27.17
C VAL A 441 12.40 19.27 -28.44
#